data_628b8ba0d749aade4c6789d123ef92c4
#
_entry.id   628b8ba0d749aade4c6789d123ef92c4
#
_cell.length_a   1.000
_cell.length_b   1.000
_cell.length_c   1.000
_cell.angle_alpha   90.00
_cell.angle_beta   90.00
_cell.angle_gamma   90.00
#
_symmetry.space_group_name_H-M   'P 1'
#
loop_
_entity.id
_entity.type
_entity.pdbx_description
1 polymer ?
#
loop_
_entity_poly.entity_id
_entity_poly.type
_entity_poly.pdbx_seq_one_letter_code
_entity_poly.pdbx_strand_id
1 'polypeptide(L)'
;MAVKQTAGRDALGEFAPKFAALNDDVLFGEVWSREDKLSLRDRSLVTVVALMAQGLVDSSFQYHLTTARRNGITRQEIAEILTHAAFYAGWPKAWAAFRMAKEVWADAPDGDGKARHQQEMVFPIGTPNDGFAQYFVGQSYLQPLSTSQVGVYNVTFEPGCRNNWHIHQAAKGGGQILVCVAGRGWYQEWGREARALQPGDVVNIPAGVKHWHGAAAGSWFSHLALEVPGEDCSTTWLEPVSDEAYGKLP
;
A
#
# COMPACT_ATOMS: atom_id res chain seq x y z
N MET A 1 -11.45 -3.74 18.84
CA MET A 1 -11.59 -3.17 20.23
C MET A 1 -12.53 -1.99 20.16
N ALA A 2 -13.32 -1.73 21.22
CA ALA A 2 -14.22 -0.58 21.23
C ALA A 2 -13.42 0.75 21.15
N VAL A 3 -13.85 1.67 20.31
CA VAL A 3 -13.28 3.01 20.21
C VAL A 3 -13.73 3.80 21.43
N LYS A 4 -12.86 3.99 22.41
CA LYS A 4 -13.15 4.81 23.59
C LYS A 4 -12.93 6.28 23.24
N GLN A 5 -13.95 7.09 23.46
CA GLN A 5 -13.93 8.53 23.23
C GLN A 5 -14.57 9.25 24.44
N THR A 6 -13.99 10.35 24.84
CA THR A 6 -14.47 11.21 25.93
C THR A 6 -14.69 12.67 25.49
N ALA A 7 -14.38 12.97 24.23
CA ALA A 7 -14.42 14.33 23.70
C ALA A 7 -15.78 15.03 23.85
N GLY A 8 -16.89 14.28 23.78
CA GLY A 8 -18.22 14.81 24.01
C GLY A 8 -18.40 15.26 25.47
N ARG A 9 -17.99 14.42 26.42
CA ARG A 9 -18.04 14.74 27.85
C ARG A 9 -17.09 15.86 28.23
N ASP A 10 -15.90 15.86 27.67
CA ASP A 10 -14.88 16.87 27.96
C ASP A 10 -15.31 18.27 27.48
N ALA A 11 -15.96 18.32 26.30
CA ALA A 11 -16.38 19.60 25.70
C ALA A 11 -17.76 20.08 26.18
N LEU A 12 -18.72 19.19 26.35
CA LEU A 12 -20.14 19.53 26.53
C LEU A 12 -20.82 18.79 27.71
N GLY A 13 -20.07 18.03 28.52
CA GLY A 13 -20.62 17.17 29.57
C GLY A 13 -21.46 17.92 30.60
N GLU A 14 -21.04 19.12 30.98
CA GLU A 14 -21.78 19.97 31.91
C GLU A 14 -22.99 20.66 31.26
N PHE A 15 -22.84 21.12 29.99
CA PHE A 15 -23.88 21.85 29.28
C PHE A 15 -24.95 20.94 28.66
N ALA A 16 -24.51 19.83 28.04
CA ALA A 16 -25.40 18.91 27.31
C ALA A 16 -25.04 17.44 27.60
N PRO A 17 -25.24 16.96 28.85
CA PRO A 17 -24.76 15.64 29.27
C PRO A 17 -25.34 14.48 28.45
N LYS A 18 -26.58 14.57 28.02
CA LYS A 18 -27.21 13.54 27.19
C LYS A 18 -26.62 13.49 25.80
N PHE A 19 -26.34 14.65 25.20
CA PHE A 19 -25.69 14.72 23.90
C PHE A 19 -24.26 14.14 23.98
N ALA A 20 -23.50 14.53 25.01
CA ALA A 20 -22.15 14.03 25.25
C ALA A 20 -22.14 12.50 25.42
N ALA A 21 -23.04 11.94 26.17
CA ALA A 21 -23.18 10.50 26.33
C ALA A 21 -23.51 9.78 24.99
N LEU A 22 -24.42 10.32 24.20
CA LEU A 22 -24.75 9.75 22.89
C LEU A 22 -23.56 9.80 21.93
N ASN A 23 -22.78 10.90 21.94
CA ASN A 23 -21.57 11.01 21.16
C ASN A 23 -20.53 9.96 21.55
N ASP A 24 -20.21 9.87 22.83
CA ASP A 24 -19.08 9.05 23.29
C ASP A 24 -19.45 7.56 23.33
N ASP A 25 -20.62 7.22 23.86
CA ASP A 25 -20.99 5.82 24.10
C ASP A 25 -21.65 5.17 22.87
N VAL A 26 -22.54 5.90 22.18
CA VAL A 26 -23.30 5.33 21.08
C VAL A 26 -22.56 5.54 19.74
N LEU A 27 -22.28 6.79 19.37
CA LEU A 27 -21.62 7.05 18.08
C LEU A 27 -20.26 6.38 18.02
N PHE A 28 -19.36 6.67 18.96
CA PHE A 28 -18.02 6.10 18.95
C PHE A 28 -17.96 4.71 19.59
N GLY A 29 -18.59 4.52 20.75
CA GLY A 29 -18.55 3.27 21.50
C GLY A 29 -19.24 2.10 20.79
N GLU A 30 -20.36 2.35 20.09
CA GLU A 30 -21.11 1.31 19.39
C GLU A 30 -20.93 1.38 17.88
N VAL A 31 -21.27 2.52 17.23
CA VAL A 31 -21.32 2.59 15.76
C VAL A 31 -19.91 2.52 15.15
N TRP A 32 -18.98 3.33 15.62
CA TRP A 32 -17.60 3.31 15.11
C TRP A 32 -16.84 2.03 15.49
N SER A 33 -17.24 1.35 16.54
CA SER A 33 -16.61 0.12 17.01
C SER A 33 -17.02 -1.15 16.24
N ARG A 34 -17.91 -1.04 15.26
CA ARG A 34 -18.36 -2.17 14.42
C ARG A 34 -17.41 -2.39 13.23
N GLU A 35 -16.14 -2.68 13.53
CA GLU A 35 -15.10 -2.84 12.52
C GLU A 35 -15.31 -4.07 11.63
N ASP A 36 -16.02 -5.09 12.15
CA ASP A 36 -16.42 -6.30 11.42
C ASP A 36 -17.46 -6.03 10.31
N LYS A 37 -18.12 -4.88 10.33
CA LYS A 37 -19.12 -4.47 9.33
C LYS A 37 -18.59 -3.41 8.36
N LEU A 38 -17.82 -2.47 8.85
CA LEU A 38 -17.20 -1.42 8.05
C LEU A 38 -15.93 -0.95 8.77
N SER A 39 -14.82 -0.92 8.07
CA SER A 39 -13.52 -0.54 8.62
C SER A 39 -13.51 0.89 9.17
N LEU A 40 -12.64 1.18 10.15
CA LEU A 40 -12.45 2.55 10.65
C LEU A 40 -11.99 3.50 9.52
N ARG A 41 -11.24 2.97 8.58
CA ARG A 41 -10.80 3.69 7.39
C ARG A 41 -11.96 4.13 6.51
N ASP A 42 -12.85 3.22 6.18
CA ASP A 42 -14.01 3.52 5.33
C ASP A 42 -15.01 4.42 6.03
N ARG A 43 -15.19 4.26 7.36
CA ARG A 43 -15.98 5.19 8.16
C ARG A 43 -15.41 6.60 8.10
N SER A 44 -14.09 6.75 8.21
CA SER A 44 -13.42 8.05 8.08
C SER A 44 -13.64 8.67 6.71
N LEU A 45 -13.51 7.87 5.62
CA LEU A 45 -13.77 8.31 4.26
C LEU A 45 -15.20 8.84 4.11
N VAL A 46 -16.19 8.04 4.52
CA VAL A 46 -17.62 8.42 4.48
C VAL A 46 -17.87 9.70 5.26
N THR A 47 -17.31 9.82 6.47
CA THR A 47 -17.49 10.99 7.34
C THR A 47 -16.88 12.25 6.71
N VAL A 48 -15.66 12.17 6.20
CA VAL A 48 -14.99 13.31 5.53
C VAL A 48 -15.79 13.77 4.32
N VAL A 49 -16.22 12.86 3.46
CA VAL A 49 -17.03 13.20 2.29
C VAL A 49 -18.38 13.81 2.69
N ALA A 50 -19.05 13.25 3.70
CA ALA A 50 -20.33 13.76 4.18
C ALA A 50 -20.23 15.17 4.76
N LEU A 51 -19.20 15.46 5.55
CA LEU A 51 -18.97 16.80 6.13
C LEU A 51 -18.63 17.81 5.03
N MET A 52 -17.74 17.47 4.10
CA MET A 52 -17.41 18.32 2.95
C MET A 52 -18.66 18.63 2.13
N ALA A 53 -19.49 17.62 1.83
CA ALA A 53 -20.70 17.78 1.03
C ALA A 53 -21.72 18.72 1.66
N GLN A 54 -21.77 18.75 2.99
CA GLN A 54 -22.60 19.70 3.74
C GLN A 54 -21.98 21.10 3.87
N GLY A 55 -20.69 21.25 3.55
CA GLY A 55 -19.95 22.51 3.72
C GLY A 55 -19.45 22.73 5.15
N LEU A 56 -19.44 21.68 5.98
CA LEU A 56 -18.92 21.70 7.36
C LEU A 56 -17.40 21.49 7.33
N VAL A 57 -16.69 22.54 6.95
CA VAL A 57 -15.22 22.55 6.81
C VAL A 57 -14.60 23.46 7.87
N ASP A 58 -14.79 23.09 9.12
CA ASP A 58 -14.33 23.76 10.33
C ASP A 58 -13.36 22.88 11.16
N SER A 59 -13.20 23.17 12.44
CA SER A 59 -12.36 22.38 13.36
C SER A 59 -12.83 20.93 13.51
N SER A 60 -14.13 20.66 13.39
CA SER A 60 -14.68 19.29 13.39
C SER A 60 -14.21 18.55 12.15
N PHE A 61 -14.22 19.18 10.99
CA PHE A 61 -13.69 18.58 9.76
C PHE A 61 -12.18 18.29 9.88
N GLN A 62 -11.41 19.20 10.46
CA GLN A 62 -9.98 18.98 10.70
C GLN A 62 -9.72 17.76 11.61
N TYR A 63 -10.52 17.59 12.66
CA TYR A 63 -10.46 16.41 13.52
C TYR A 63 -10.72 15.13 12.72
N HIS A 64 -11.73 15.11 11.84
CA HIS A 64 -12.05 13.95 11.02
C HIS A 64 -11.00 13.68 9.93
N LEU A 65 -10.36 14.71 9.36
CA LEU A 65 -9.20 14.54 8.48
C LEU A 65 -8.01 13.90 9.22
N THR A 66 -7.70 14.38 10.43
CA THR A 66 -6.65 13.81 11.27
C THR A 66 -6.93 12.36 11.63
N THR A 67 -8.20 12.05 11.94
CA THR A 67 -8.65 10.68 12.20
C THR A 67 -8.56 9.80 10.95
N ALA A 68 -8.92 10.33 9.78
CA ALA A 68 -8.80 9.65 8.49
C ALA A 68 -7.35 9.28 8.18
N ARG A 69 -6.42 10.22 8.39
CA ARG A 69 -4.96 9.96 8.28
C ARG A 69 -4.53 8.86 9.23
N ARG A 70 -4.93 8.92 10.51
CA ARG A 70 -4.59 7.89 11.51
C ARG A 70 -5.15 6.52 11.14
N ASN A 71 -6.31 6.46 10.51
CA ASN A 71 -6.98 5.25 10.06
C ASN A 71 -6.49 4.78 8.66
N GLY A 72 -5.37 5.33 8.16
CA GLY A 72 -4.66 4.84 6.99
C GLY A 72 -5.09 5.44 5.64
N ILE A 73 -5.81 6.58 5.63
CA ILE A 73 -6.03 7.33 4.38
C ILE A 73 -4.78 8.14 4.08
N THR A 74 -4.16 7.84 2.94
CA THR A 74 -2.91 8.48 2.52
C THR A 74 -3.14 9.87 1.92
N ARG A 75 -2.05 10.65 1.77
CA ARG A 75 -2.08 11.95 1.10
C ARG A 75 -2.62 11.87 -0.33
N GLN A 76 -2.21 10.86 -1.08
CA GLN A 76 -2.67 10.67 -2.45
C GLN A 76 -4.16 10.32 -2.49
N GLU A 77 -4.60 9.43 -1.60
CA GLU A 77 -6.01 9.05 -1.55
C GLU A 77 -6.92 10.18 -1.14
N ILE A 78 -6.57 10.94 -0.10
CA ILE A 78 -7.41 12.08 0.29
C ILE A 78 -7.51 13.11 -0.85
N ALA A 79 -6.43 13.30 -1.62
CA ALA A 79 -6.47 14.16 -2.80
C ALA A 79 -7.46 13.63 -3.84
N GLU A 80 -7.45 12.34 -4.16
CA GLU A 80 -8.39 11.72 -5.10
C GLU A 80 -9.83 11.72 -4.57
N ILE A 81 -10.03 11.42 -3.28
CA ILE A 81 -11.35 11.45 -2.64
C ILE A 81 -11.99 12.84 -2.76
N LEU A 82 -11.25 13.88 -2.39
CA LEU A 82 -11.75 15.25 -2.45
C LEU A 82 -11.93 15.74 -3.89
N THR A 83 -11.08 15.33 -4.82
CA THR A 83 -11.21 15.61 -6.25
C THR A 83 -12.50 14.99 -6.80
N HIS A 84 -12.72 13.70 -6.54
CA HIS A 84 -13.96 13.01 -6.94
C HIS A 84 -15.18 13.67 -6.31
N ALA A 85 -15.17 13.91 -5.02
CA ALA A 85 -16.27 14.52 -4.28
C ALA A 85 -16.60 15.95 -4.76
N ALA A 86 -15.64 16.70 -5.34
CA ALA A 86 -15.86 18.05 -5.87
C ALA A 86 -16.95 18.10 -6.97
N PHE A 87 -17.05 17.04 -7.78
CA PHE A 87 -18.06 16.94 -8.84
C PHE A 87 -19.49 16.73 -8.30
N TYR A 88 -19.63 16.21 -7.09
CA TYR A 88 -20.93 15.94 -6.47
C TYR A 88 -21.31 16.97 -5.40
N ALA A 89 -20.31 17.54 -4.71
CA ALA A 89 -20.52 18.48 -3.59
C ALA A 89 -20.26 19.95 -3.95
N GLY A 90 -19.56 20.20 -5.05
CA GLY A 90 -19.23 21.54 -5.56
C GLY A 90 -17.81 22.01 -5.22
N TRP A 91 -17.18 22.69 -6.17
CA TRP A 91 -15.79 23.16 -6.14
C TRP A 91 -15.44 24.07 -4.96
N PRO A 92 -16.25 25.05 -4.54
CA PRO A 92 -15.88 25.90 -3.40
C PRO A 92 -15.68 25.12 -2.11
N LYS A 93 -16.48 24.09 -1.87
CA LYS A 93 -16.36 23.21 -0.70
C LYS A 93 -15.11 22.35 -0.78
N ALA A 94 -14.79 21.83 -1.97
CA ALA A 94 -13.57 21.08 -2.21
C ALA A 94 -12.31 21.95 -1.96
N TRP A 95 -12.28 23.19 -2.43
CA TRP A 95 -11.17 24.11 -2.15
C TRP A 95 -10.96 24.34 -0.65
N ALA A 96 -12.04 24.50 0.12
CA ALA A 96 -11.94 24.63 1.56
C ALA A 96 -11.40 23.35 2.21
N ALA A 97 -11.91 22.21 1.81
CA ALA A 97 -11.46 20.88 2.28
C ALA A 97 -9.99 20.63 1.95
N PHE A 98 -9.53 20.95 0.72
CA PHE A 98 -8.13 20.79 0.32
C PHE A 98 -7.15 21.64 1.13
N ARG A 99 -7.53 22.89 1.50
CA ARG A 99 -6.65 23.71 2.36
C ARG A 99 -6.38 23.02 3.68
N MET A 100 -7.40 22.48 4.32
CA MET A 100 -7.26 21.77 5.60
C MET A 100 -6.56 20.41 5.44
N ALA A 101 -6.89 19.66 4.39
CA ALA A 101 -6.21 18.40 4.09
C ALA A 101 -4.71 18.60 3.86
N LYS A 102 -4.30 19.65 3.12
CA LYS A 102 -2.89 20.00 2.91
C LYS A 102 -2.14 20.20 4.23
N GLU A 103 -2.76 20.85 5.22
CA GLU A 103 -2.16 21.04 6.55
C GLU A 103 -2.04 19.72 7.31
N VAL A 104 -3.10 18.90 7.32
CA VAL A 104 -3.10 17.60 8.03
C VAL A 104 -2.06 16.64 7.44
N TRP A 105 -1.82 16.63 6.13
CA TRP A 105 -0.83 15.79 5.47
C TRP A 105 0.47 16.52 5.10
N ALA A 106 0.75 17.71 5.69
CA ALA A 106 1.96 18.50 5.37
C ALA A 106 3.26 17.72 5.65
N ASP A 107 3.32 17.04 6.78
CA ASP A 107 4.48 16.27 7.24
C ASP A 107 4.32 14.76 6.99
N ALA A 108 3.31 14.35 6.20
CA ALA A 108 3.18 12.96 5.83
C ALA A 108 4.30 12.65 4.83
N PRO A 109 5.37 11.98 5.24
CA PRO A 109 6.25 11.34 4.28
C PRO A 109 5.39 10.34 3.50
N ASP A 110 5.81 9.98 2.30
CA ASP A 110 5.22 8.87 1.55
C ASP A 110 5.26 7.53 2.33
N GLY A 111 5.67 7.57 3.61
CA GLY A 111 5.86 6.46 4.53
C GLY A 111 4.61 5.68 4.95
N ASP A 112 3.40 6.21 4.74
CA ASP A 112 2.15 5.46 4.96
C ASP A 112 1.97 4.32 3.94
N GLY A 113 2.67 4.35 2.83
CA GLY A 113 2.60 3.32 1.78
C GLY A 113 3.01 1.93 2.26
N LYS A 114 4.05 1.83 3.11
CA LYS A 114 4.52 0.54 3.65
C LYS A 114 3.50 -0.08 4.59
N ALA A 115 2.97 0.69 5.54
CA ALA A 115 2.00 0.22 6.52
C ALA A 115 0.69 -0.21 5.85
N ARG A 116 0.24 0.55 4.85
CA ARG A 116 -0.94 0.21 4.06
C ARG A 116 -0.71 -1.06 3.25
N HIS A 117 0.40 -1.15 2.52
CA HIS A 117 0.75 -2.34 1.76
C HIS A 117 0.81 -3.58 2.66
N GLN A 118 1.35 -3.44 3.90
CA GLN A 118 1.34 -4.52 4.88
C GLN A 118 -0.08 -4.91 5.31
N GLN A 119 -1.02 -3.98 5.39
CA GLN A 119 -2.42 -4.28 5.73
C GLN A 119 -3.16 -5.02 4.60
N GLU A 120 -2.77 -4.80 3.36
CA GLU A 120 -3.34 -5.47 2.19
C GLU A 120 -2.77 -6.89 2.00
N MET A 121 -1.70 -7.24 2.73
CA MET A 121 -0.97 -8.50 2.58
C MET A 121 -1.32 -9.51 3.64
N VAL A 122 -1.38 -10.78 3.23
CA VAL A 122 -1.44 -11.94 4.15
C VAL A 122 -0.07 -12.21 4.76
N PHE A 123 1.01 -12.01 3.99
CA PHE A 123 2.38 -12.28 4.42
C PHE A 123 3.06 -11.01 4.92
N PRO A 124 3.95 -11.09 5.94
CA PRO A 124 4.70 -9.92 6.38
C PRO A 124 5.66 -9.43 5.28
N ILE A 125 5.87 -8.11 5.23
CA ILE A 125 6.84 -7.48 4.32
C ILE A 125 8.26 -8.00 4.57
N GLY A 126 8.57 -8.29 5.82
CA GLY A 126 9.90 -8.74 6.20
C GLY A 126 10.87 -7.60 6.54
N THR A 127 12.16 -7.95 6.54
CA THR A 127 13.26 -7.02 6.83
C THR A 127 13.81 -6.40 5.53
N PRO A 128 14.52 -5.25 5.61
CA PRO A 128 15.28 -4.72 4.48
C PRO A 128 16.15 -5.80 3.84
N ASN A 129 16.15 -5.87 2.50
CA ASN A 129 16.86 -6.88 1.74
C ASN A 129 18.32 -6.48 1.49
N ASP A 130 19.04 -6.12 2.58
CA ASP A 130 20.38 -5.53 2.52
C ASP A 130 21.43 -6.47 1.90
N GLY A 131 21.28 -7.78 2.11
CA GLY A 131 22.18 -8.78 1.54
C GLY A 131 22.18 -8.82 0.00
N PHE A 132 21.13 -8.36 -0.62
CA PHE A 132 20.95 -8.31 -2.08
C PHE A 132 20.83 -6.88 -2.61
N ALA A 133 20.98 -5.85 -1.79
CA ALA A 133 20.75 -4.45 -2.15
C ALA A 133 21.52 -4.02 -3.42
N GLN A 134 22.73 -4.55 -3.64
CA GLN A 134 23.55 -4.28 -4.83
C GLN A 134 22.90 -4.73 -6.16
N TYR A 135 21.89 -5.59 -6.10
CA TYR A 135 21.17 -6.12 -7.27
C TYR A 135 19.79 -5.48 -7.46
N PHE A 136 19.50 -4.40 -6.71
CA PHE A 136 18.24 -3.68 -6.79
C PHE A 136 18.46 -2.19 -6.97
N VAL A 137 17.58 -1.56 -7.74
CA VAL A 137 17.41 -0.11 -7.76
C VAL A 137 16.24 0.23 -6.84
N GLY A 138 16.49 1.02 -5.79
CA GLY A 138 15.49 1.32 -4.76
C GLY A 138 15.45 0.30 -3.62
N GLN A 139 14.53 0.49 -2.67
CA GLN A 139 14.42 -0.33 -1.47
C GLN A 139 13.53 -1.54 -1.70
N SER A 140 14.01 -2.72 -1.32
CA SER A 140 13.25 -3.96 -1.26
C SER A 140 13.33 -4.60 0.12
N TYR A 141 12.39 -5.51 0.39
CA TYR A 141 12.29 -6.26 1.63
C TYR A 141 12.14 -7.74 1.32
N LEU A 142 12.60 -8.58 2.23
CA LEU A 142 12.58 -10.03 2.08
C LEU A 142 12.04 -10.69 3.35
N GLN A 143 11.08 -11.60 3.17
CA GLN A 143 10.58 -12.48 4.22
C GLN A 143 10.66 -13.92 3.76
N PRO A 144 11.55 -14.73 4.33
CA PRO A 144 11.52 -16.18 4.14
C PRO A 144 10.22 -16.76 4.70
N LEU A 145 9.51 -17.55 3.90
CA LEU A 145 8.28 -18.25 4.29
C LEU A 145 8.53 -19.76 4.42
N SER A 146 9.36 -20.30 3.55
CA SER A 146 9.82 -21.70 3.58
C SER A 146 11.25 -21.77 3.09
N THR A 147 12.08 -22.55 3.77
CA THR A 147 13.50 -22.76 3.42
C THR A 147 13.89 -24.23 3.41
N SER A 148 12.88 -25.16 3.51
CA SER A 148 13.14 -26.59 3.62
C SER A 148 12.92 -27.31 2.27
N GLN A 149 11.73 -27.71 1.91
CA GLN A 149 11.49 -28.51 0.69
C GLN A 149 11.61 -27.65 -0.58
N VAL A 150 11.00 -26.46 -0.56
CA VAL A 150 11.07 -25.46 -1.63
C VAL A 150 11.33 -24.11 -0.98
N GLY A 151 12.30 -23.36 -1.50
CA GLY A 151 12.52 -21.99 -1.11
C GLY A 151 11.32 -21.14 -1.54
N VAL A 152 10.66 -20.50 -0.57
CA VAL A 152 9.55 -19.58 -0.80
C VAL A 152 9.80 -18.31 -0.01
N TYR A 153 9.87 -17.19 -0.72
CA TYR A 153 10.18 -15.90 -0.16
C TYR A 153 9.11 -14.89 -0.57
N ASN A 154 8.60 -14.11 0.38
CA ASN A 154 7.86 -12.92 0.03
C ASN A 154 8.85 -11.78 -0.24
N VAL A 155 8.89 -11.31 -1.47
CA VAL A 155 9.74 -10.19 -1.90
C VAL A 155 8.84 -8.97 -2.11
N THR A 156 9.14 -7.90 -1.37
CA THR A 156 8.38 -6.64 -1.43
C THR A 156 9.26 -5.52 -1.95
N PHE A 157 8.72 -4.74 -2.85
CA PHE A 157 9.36 -3.61 -3.53
C PHE A 157 8.65 -2.31 -3.20
N GLU A 158 9.39 -1.28 -2.81
CA GLU A 158 8.87 0.08 -2.75
C GLU A 158 8.51 0.60 -4.16
N PRO A 159 7.67 1.64 -4.26
CA PRO A 159 7.36 2.26 -5.55
C PRO A 159 8.62 2.59 -6.37
N GLY A 160 8.65 2.12 -7.61
CA GLY A 160 9.81 2.29 -8.51
C GLY A 160 10.97 1.35 -8.28
N CYS A 161 10.98 0.57 -7.20
CA CYS A 161 12.03 -0.41 -6.94
C CYS A 161 11.95 -1.59 -7.91
N ARG A 162 13.10 -2.03 -8.41
CA ARG A 162 13.23 -3.15 -9.34
C ARG A 162 14.56 -3.86 -9.17
N ASN A 163 14.60 -5.15 -9.46
CA ASN A 163 15.85 -5.88 -9.48
C ASN A 163 16.58 -5.71 -10.81
N ASN A 164 17.86 -6.06 -10.81
CA ASN A 164 18.68 -6.12 -12.02
C ASN A 164 18.19 -7.22 -12.95
N TRP A 165 18.56 -7.15 -14.21
CA TRP A 165 18.50 -8.28 -15.09
C TRP A 165 19.24 -9.45 -14.46
N HIS A 166 18.64 -10.64 -14.50
CA HIS A 166 19.24 -11.85 -13.94
C HIS A 166 18.74 -13.11 -14.63
N ILE A 167 19.43 -14.21 -14.36
CA ILE A 167 19.14 -15.53 -14.94
C ILE A 167 19.21 -16.54 -13.80
N HIS A 168 18.16 -17.36 -13.64
CA HIS A 168 18.22 -18.56 -12.82
C HIS A 168 18.81 -19.69 -13.66
N GLN A 169 20.01 -20.12 -13.31
CA GLN A 169 20.71 -21.20 -13.99
C GLN A 169 20.35 -22.55 -13.34
N ALA A 170 20.28 -23.62 -14.14
CA ALA A 170 20.21 -24.99 -13.65
C ALA A 170 20.69 -25.96 -14.75
N ALA A 171 21.30 -27.04 -14.37
CA ALA A 171 21.66 -28.11 -15.30
C ALA A 171 20.41 -28.92 -15.73
N LYS A 172 19.42 -29.03 -14.84
CA LYS A 172 18.13 -29.68 -15.10
C LYS A 172 17.05 -29.12 -14.14
N GLY A 173 15.83 -28.93 -14.63
CA GLY A 173 14.78 -28.25 -13.87
C GLY A 173 15.13 -26.81 -13.57
N GLY A 174 14.90 -26.36 -12.34
CA GLY A 174 15.23 -25.01 -11.89
C GLY A 174 14.34 -23.91 -12.47
N GLY A 175 14.76 -22.66 -12.28
CA GLY A 175 13.97 -21.48 -12.60
C GLY A 175 13.22 -20.94 -11.41
N GLN A 176 12.25 -20.06 -11.65
CA GLN A 176 11.49 -19.39 -10.60
C GLN A 176 10.03 -19.30 -10.97
N ILE A 177 9.16 -19.34 -9.96
CA ILE A 177 7.75 -18.99 -10.12
C ILE A 177 7.46 -17.77 -9.26
N LEU A 178 6.83 -16.75 -9.85
CA LEU A 178 6.30 -15.60 -9.13
C LEU A 178 4.80 -15.75 -8.95
N VAL A 179 4.31 -15.53 -7.74
CA VAL A 179 2.88 -15.41 -7.43
C VAL A 179 2.64 -14.04 -6.85
N CYS A 180 1.96 -13.17 -7.60
CA CYS A 180 1.72 -11.79 -7.18
C CYS A 180 0.66 -11.75 -6.07
N VAL A 181 0.98 -11.13 -4.93
CA VAL A 181 0.13 -11.15 -3.72
C VAL A 181 -0.40 -9.78 -3.31
N ALA A 182 0.27 -8.68 -3.69
CA ALA A 182 -0.21 -7.33 -3.38
C ALA A 182 0.40 -6.28 -4.33
N GLY A 183 -0.33 -5.17 -4.52
CA GLY A 183 0.13 -4.02 -5.30
C GLY A 183 0.21 -4.27 -6.80
N ARG A 184 1.02 -3.46 -7.49
CA ARG A 184 1.22 -3.55 -8.96
C ARG A 184 2.71 -3.50 -9.29
N GLY A 185 3.11 -4.29 -10.28
CA GLY A 185 4.49 -4.40 -10.70
C GLY A 185 4.65 -4.74 -12.17
N TRP A 186 5.88 -5.03 -12.55
CA TRP A 186 6.29 -5.37 -13.88
C TRP A 186 7.14 -6.63 -13.89
N TYR A 187 7.04 -7.39 -14.98
CA TYR A 187 7.94 -8.47 -15.36
C TYR A 187 8.34 -8.30 -16.82
N GLN A 188 9.60 -8.53 -17.13
CA GLN A 188 10.07 -8.49 -18.52
C GLN A 188 11.13 -9.55 -18.79
N GLU A 189 10.98 -10.28 -19.86
CA GLU A 189 12.05 -11.10 -20.48
C GLU A 189 12.88 -10.27 -21.43
N TRP A 190 14.15 -10.59 -21.53
CA TRP A 190 15.05 -9.90 -22.46
C TRP A 190 14.54 -10.00 -23.91
N GLY A 191 14.45 -8.84 -24.56
CA GLY A 191 13.98 -8.74 -25.94
C GLY A 191 12.46 -8.82 -26.12
N ARG A 192 11.68 -8.83 -25.01
CA ARG A 192 10.23 -8.79 -25.05
C ARG A 192 9.68 -7.53 -24.39
N GLU A 193 8.42 -7.23 -24.65
CA GLU A 193 7.72 -6.15 -23.95
C GLU A 193 7.49 -6.49 -22.47
N ALA A 194 7.50 -5.46 -21.62
CA ALA A 194 7.20 -5.64 -20.21
C ALA A 194 5.71 -5.97 -20.01
N ARG A 195 5.42 -6.94 -19.14
CA ARG A 195 4.08 -7.34 -18.73
C ARG A 195 3.74 -6.72 -17.37
N ALA A 196 2.60 -6.06 -17.27
CA ALA A 196 2.06 -5.61 -16.00
C ALA A 196 1.67 -6.81 -15.12
N LEU A 197 1.92 -6.67 -13.81
CA LEU A 197 1.59 -7.68 -12.79
C LEU A 197 0.66 -7.08 -11.74
N GLN A 198 -0.30 -7.89 -11.31
CA GLN A 198 -1.26 -7.58 -10.25
C GLN A 198 -1.53 -8.82 -9.38
N PRO A 199 -2.16 -8.67 -8.20
CA PRO A 199 -2.49 -9.80 -7.34
C PRO A 199 -3.28 -10.88 -8.07
N GLY A 200 -2.85 -12.13 -7.89
CA GLY A 200 -3.39 -13.32 -8.57
C GLY A 200 -2.65 -13.72 -9.84
N ASP A 201 -1.78 -12.85 -10.40
CA ASP A 201 -0.93 -13.25 -11.52
C ASP A 201 0.14 -14.27 -11.09
N VAL A 202 0.38 -15.24 -11.98
CA VAL A 202 1.45 -16.22 -11.84
C VAL A 202 2.36 -16.13 -13.06
N VAL A 203 3.67 -16.05 -12.82
CA VAL A 203 4.69 -16.06 -13.86
C VAL A 203 5.60 -17.26 -13.66
N ASN A 204 5.65 -18.15 -14.66
CA ASN A 204 6.60 -19.24 -14.69
C ASN A 204 7.83 -18.82 -15.49
N ILE A 205 8.99 -18.84 -14.84
CA ILE A 205 10.27 -18.41 -15.40
C ILE A 205 11.19 -19.63 -15.49
N PRO A 206 11.35 -20.25 -16.67
CA PRO A 206 12.26 -21.35 -16.84
C PRO A 206 13.72 -20.98 -16.56
N ALA A 207 14.52 -21.95 -16.19
CA ALA A 207 15.97 -21.76 -16.12
C ALA A 207 16.54 -21.25 -17.45
N GLY A 208 17.54 -20.39 -17.39
CA GLY A 208 18.21 -19.79 -18.56
C GLY A 208 17.51 -18.55 -19.13
N VAL A 209 16.32 -18.16 -18.65
CA VAL A 209 15.63 -16.96 -19.11
C VAL A 209 16.21 -15.71 -18.44
N LYS A 210 16.75 -14.77 -19.23
CA LYS A 210 17.16 -13.44 -18.73
C LYS A 210 15.91 -12.58 -18.53
N HIS A 211 15.70 -12.10 -17.31
CA HIS A 211 14.51 -11.33 -16.95
C HIS A 211 14.77 -10.37 -15.80
N TRP A 212 13.82 -9.50 -15.55
CA TRP A 212 13.71 -8.68 -14.35
C TRP A 212 12.25 -8.53 -13.91
N HIS A 213 12.05 -8.13 -12.66
CA HIS A 213 10.75 -7.76 -12.11
C HIS A 213 10.89 -6.68 -11.03
N GLY A 214 9.80 -5.99 -10.73
CA GLY A 214 9.80 -4.90 -9.76
C GLY A 214 8.46 -4.21 -9.66
N ALA A 215 8.37 -3.22 -8.77
CA ALA A 215 7.18 -2.41 -8.55
C ALA A 215 6.90 -1.48 -9.74
N ALA A 216 5.65 -1.06 -9.92
CA ALA A 216 5.31 0.09 -10.75
C ALA A 216 5.74 1.40 -10.05
N ALA A 217 5.92 2.48 -10.82
CA ALA A 217 6.47 3.75 -10.31
C ALA A 217 5.68 4.36 -9.15
N GLY A 218 4.36 4.18 -9.12
CA GLY A 218 3.47 4.72 -8.08
C GLY A 218 2.84 3.65 -7.18
N SER A 219 3.35 2.42 -7.14
CA SER A 219 2.74 1.34 -6.36
C SER A 219 3.79 0.52 -5.63
N TRP A 220 3.53 0.17 -4.39
CA TRP A 220 4.18 -0.96 -3.74
C TRP A 220 3.83 -2.24 -4.51
N PHE A 221 4.69 -3.24 -4.46
CA PHE A 221 4.47 -4.52 -5.11
C PHE A 221 5.06 -5.65 -4.27
N SER A 222 4.32 -6.74 -4.12
CA SER A 222 4.81 -7.96 -3.47
C SER A 222 4.44 -9.20 -4.26
N HIS A 223 5.38 -10.10 -4.34
CA HIS A 223 5.16 -11.43 -4.89
C HIS A 223 5.86 -12.50 -4.05
N LEU A 224 5.33 -13.71 -4.09
CA LEU A 224 6.07 -14.87 -3.66
C LEU A 224 7.05 -15.27 -4.76
N ALA A 225 8.32 -15.42 -4.40
CA ALA A 225 9.34 -16.02 -5.24
C ALA A 225 9.50 -17.49 -4.79
N LEU A 226 9.18 -18.41 -5.65
CA LEU A 226 9.35 -19.84 -5.41
C LEU A 226 10.55 -20.32 -6.24
N GLU A 227 11.53 -20.91 -5.56
CA GLU A 227 12.67 -21.54 -6.21
C GLU A 227 12.25 -22.91 -6.74
N VAL A 228 12.21 -23.06 -8.06
CA VAL A 228 11.87 -24.35 -8.67
C VAL A 228 13.03 -25.32 -8.44
N PRO A 229 12.77 -26.52 -7.87
CA PRO A 229 13.84 -27.50 -7.65
C PRO A 229 14.57 -27.91 -8.95
N GLY A 230 15.87 -28.01 -8.88
CA GLY A 230 16.71 -28.38 -10.02
C GLY A 230 18.09 -28.82 -9.60
N GLU A 231 18.90 -29.23 -10.58
CA GLU A 231 20.30 -29.67 -10.41
C GLU A 231 21.22 -28.45 -10.71
N ASP A 232 22.23 -28.21 -9.87
CA ASP A 232 23.23 -27.15 -10.00
C ASP A 232 22.58 -25.74 -10.13
N CYS A 233 21.56 -25.46 -9.33
CA CYS A 233 20.85 -24.19 -9.36
C CYS A 233 21.73 -23.03 -8.84
N SER A 234 21.73 -21.92 -9.57
CA SER A 234 22.40 -20.67 -9.19
C SER A 234 21.69 -19.46 -9.82
N THR A 235 21.97 -18.26 -9.32
CA THR A 235 21.48 -17.02 -9.93
C THR A 235 22.65 -16.20 -10.44
N THR A 236 22.60 -15.85 -11.73
CA THR A 236 23.54 -14.93 -12.35
C THR A 236 22.93 -13.54 -12.41
N TRP A 237 23.46 -12.61 -11.64
CA TRP A 237 23.06 -11.20 -11.65
C TRP A 237 23.80 -10.46 -12.75
N LEU A 238 23.08 -9.60 -13.46
CA LEU A 238 23.56 -8.85 -14.61
C LEU A 238 23.38 -7.34 -14.39
N GLU A 239 23.33 -6.57 -15.48
CA GLU A 239 23.20 -5.11 -15.47
C GLU A 239 21.87 -4.63 -14.84
N PRO A 240 21.86 -3.43 -14.24
CA PRO A 240 20.60 -2.80 -13.81
C PRO A 240 19.66 -2.51 -14.98
N VAL A 241 18.35 -2.53 -14.69
CA VAL A 241 17.35 -1.95 -15.59
C VAL A 241 17.51 -0.43 -15.55
N SER A 242 17.81 0.19 -16.69
CA SER A 242 18.04 1.64 -16.76
C SER A 242 16.79 2.45 -16.44
N ASP A 243 16.98 3.64 -15.85
CA ASP A 243 15.87 4.56 -15.58
C ASP A 243 15.13 4.98 -16.86
N GLU A 244 15.87 5.08 -17.98
CA GLU A 244 15.28 5.38 -19.29
C GLU A 244 14.34 4.26 -19.77
N ALA A 245 14.75 3.00 -19.64
CA ALA A 245 13.92 1.86 -20.04
C ALA A 245 12.71 1.71 -19.12
N TYR A 246 12.94 1.83 -17.80
CA TYR A 246 11.87 1.74 -16.80
C TYR A 246 10.86 2.90 -16.91
N GLY A 247 11.31 4.13 -17.15
CA GLY A 247 10.46 5.31 -17.27
C GLY A 247 9.57 5.34 -18.53
N LYS A 248 9.79 4.43 -19.49
CA LYS A 248 8.91 4.25 -20.67
C LYS A 248 7.70 3.33 -20.38
N LEU A 249 7.69 2.68 -19.23
CA LEU A 249 6.56 1.83 -18.83
C LEU A 249 5.34 2.70 -18.44
N PRO A 250 4.11 2.28 -18.78
CA PRO A 250 2.89 3.05 -18.54
C PRO A 250 2.53 3.18 -17.06
#